data_c990db8f3e32ddabe8165e129edf5963
#
_entry.id   c990db8f3e32ddabe8165e129edf5963
#
_cell.length_a   1.000
_cell.length_b   1.000
_cell.length_c   1.000
_cell.angle_alpha   90.00
_cell.angle_beta   90.00
_cell.angle_gamma   90.00
#
_symmetry.space_group_name_H-M   'P 1'
#
loop_
_entity.id
_entity.type
_entity.pdbx_description
1 polymer ?
#
loop_
_entity_poly.entity_id
_entity_poly.type
_entity_poly.pdbx_seq_one_letter_code
_entity_poly.pdbx_strand_id
1 'polypeptide(L)'
;MKHCILVKYNADIDAAKKEKLLSEIKEVFSGLSAIEGIHGVEVIPNVVDRSNRYDLLIRIDMEKETLPVYDDSEPHHIWKRDYACYLEKKAIFDYD
;
A
#
# COMPACT_ATOMS: atom_id res chain seq x y z
N MET A 1 12.88 -9.53 3.54
CA MET A 1 12.50 -8.89 2.26
C MET A 1 11.58 -7.70 2.54
N LYS A 2 11.79 -6.62 1.82
CA LYS A 2 10.87 -5.48 1.83
C LYS A 2 10.03 -5.55 0.56
N HIS A 3 8.73 -5.68 0.71
CA HIS A 3 7.77 -5.67 -0.39
C HIS A 3 7.21 -4.27 -0.50
N CYS A 4 7.49 -3.57 -1.60
CA CYS A 4 7.11 -2.17 -1.78
C CYS A 4 6.05 -2.02 -2.86
N ILE A 5 5.01 -1.25 -2.55
CA ILE A 5 3.95 -0.90 -3.49
C ILE A 5 3.99 0.61 -3.64
N LEU A 6 4.21 1.09 -4.85
CA LEU A 6 4.10 2.49 -5.20
C LEU A 6 2.72 2.72 -5.80
N VAL A 7 2.01 3.72 -5.29
CA VAL A 7 0.60 3.96 -5.62
C VAL A 7 0.44 5.37 -6.19
N LYS A 8 -0.19 5.45 -7.36
CA LYS A 8 -0.57 6.73 -7.96
C LYS A 8 -2.09 6.79 -8.07
N TYR A 9 -2.69 7.82 -7.47
CA TYR A 9 -4.12 8.04 -7.55
C TYR A 9 -4.54 8.60 -8.91
N ASN A 10 -5.81 8.41 -9.25
CA ASN A 10 -6.44 9.07 -10.39
C ASN A 10 -6.34 10.59 -10.22
N ALA A 11 -6.30 11.31 -11.34
CA ALA A 11 -6.10 12.76 -11.36
C ALA A 11 -7.24 13.54 -10.67
N ASP A 12 -8.42 12.95 -10.54
CA ASP A 12 -9.58 13.57 -9.90
C ASP A 12 -9.59 13.45 -8.36
N ILE A 13 -8.62 12.74 -7.79
CA ILE A 13 -8.50 12.61 -6.33
C ILE A 13 -7.85 13.86 -5.77
N ASP A 14 -8.61 14.66 -5.02
CA ASP A 14 -8.12 15.90 -4.43
C ASP A 14 -7.35 15.68 -3.12
N ALA A 15 -6.77 16.75 -2.57
CA ALA A 15 -5.95 16.67 -1.36
C ALA A 15 -6.72 16.15 -0.16
N ALA A 16 -7.98 16.56 0.01
CA ALA A 16 -8.82 16.11 1.12
C ALA A 16 -9.10 14.61 1.03
N LYS A 17 -9.37 14.12 -0.18
CA LYS A 17 -9.62 12.69 -0.42
C LYS A 17 -8.33 11.88 -0.21
N LYS A 18 -7.17 12.40 -0.64
CA LYS A 18 -5.88 11.73 -0.41
C LYS A 18 -5.60 11.54 1.08
N GLU A 19 -5.91 12.56 1.90
CA GLU A 19 -5.74 12.48 3.34
C GLU A 19 -6.64 11.41 3.95
N LYS A 20 -7.89 11.37 3.53
CA LYS A 20 -8.84 10.34 3.97
C LYS A 20 -8.38 8.94 3.56
N LEU A 21 -7.98 8.77 2.31
CA LEU A 21 -7.47 7.50 1.80
C LEU A 21 -6.22 7.03 2.55
N LEU A 22 -5.32 7.96 2.91
CA LEU A 22 -4.14 7.63 3.69
C LEU A 22 -4.52 6.96 5.02
N SER A 23 -5.47 7.55 5.75
CA SER A 23 -5.95 6.99 7.02
C SER A 23 -6.60 5.61 6.82
N GLU A 24 -7.42 5.46 5.80
CA GLU A 24 -8.10 4.20 5.52
C GLU A 24 -7.13 3.10 5.10
N ILE A 25 -6.18 3.42 4.25
CA ILE A 25 -5.17 2.46 3.78
C ILE A 25 -4.27 2.02 4.92
N LYS A 26 -3.85 2.94 5.80
CA LYS A 26 -3.11 2.59 7.02
C LYS A 26 -3.88 1.58 7.85
N GLU A 27 -5.18 1.80 8.04
CA GLU A 27 -6.02 0.90 8.82
C GLU A 27 -6.11 -0.49 8.18
N VAL A 28 -6.31 -0.55 6.86
CA VAL A 28 -6.37 -1.82 6.14
C VAL A 28 -5.07 -2.61 6.33
N PHE A 29 -3.94 -1.96 6.08
CA PHE A 29 -2.63 -2.64 6.15
C PHE A 29 -2.20 -2.94 7.58
N SER A 30 -2.74 -2.27 8.59
CA SER A 30 -2.47 -2.60 10.00
C SER A 30 -2.88 -4.04 10.34
N GLY A 31 -3.87 -4.58 9.64
CA GLY A 31 -4.30 -5.97 9.82
C GLY A 31 -3.24 -7.00 9.47
N LEU A 32 -2.21 -6.63 8.71
CA LEU A 32 -1.13 -7.55 8.37
C LEU A 32 -0.26 -7.93 9.57
N SER A 33 -0.27 -7.14 10.65
CA SER A 33 0.55 -7.40 11.83
C SER A 33 0.23 -8.73 12.52
N ALA A 34 -0.96 -9.29 12.28
CA ALA A 34 -1.38 -10.57 12.83
C ALA A 34 -0.81 -11.77 12.06
N ILE A 35 -0.18 -11.56 10.91
CA ILE A 35 0.33 -12.62 10.05
C ILE A 35 1.76 -12.96 10.47
N GLU A 36 1.99 -14.23 10.80
CA GLU A 36 3.34 -14.72 11.09
C GLU A 36 4.23 -14.54 9.86
N GLY A 37 5.44 -14.01 10.08
CA GLY A 37 6.39 -13.72 9.00
C GLY A 37 6.34 -12.27 8.51
N ILE A 38 5.34 -11.48 8.93
CA ILE A 38 5.30 -10.04 8.66
C ILE A 38 5.81 -9.31 9.91
N HIS A 39 6.86 -8.51 9.72
CA HIS A 39 7.58 -7.86 10.82
C HIS A 39 7.24 -6.37 10.95
N GLY A 40 6.74 -5.75 9.91
CA GLY A 40 6.38 -4.34 9.95
C GLY A 40 5.70 -3.89 8.68
N VAL A 41 4.93 -2.83 8.79
CA VAL A 41 4.23 -2.21 7.65
C VAL A 41 4.33 -0.70 7.82
N GLU A 42 4.69 -0.02 6.74
CA GLU A 42 4.69 1.43 6.69
C GLU A 42 3.88 1.90 5.48
N VAL A 43 3.04 2.91 5.68
CA VAL A 43 2.31 3.59 4.60
C VAL A 43 2.77 5.04 4.64
N ILE A 44 3.50 5.46 3.62
CA ILE A 44 4.22 6.74 3.61
C ILE A 44 3.70 7.60 2.46
N PRO A 45 3.14 8.79 2.76
CA PRO A 45 2.71 9.70 1.71
C PRO A 45 3.92 10.41 1.10
N ASN A 46 3.84 10.70 -0.21
CA ASN A 46 4.85 11.52 -0.87
C ASN A 46 4.70 12.97 -0.42
N VAL A 47 5.82 13.61 -0.08
CA VAL A 47 5.82 15.02 0.35
C VAL A 47 5.97 15.99 -0.81
N VAL A 48 6.21 15.50 -2.02
CA VAL A 48 6.34 16.31 -3.24
C VAL A 48 5.15 16.03 -4.14
N ASP A 49 4.33 17.05 -4.36
CA ASP A 49 3.15 16.96 -5.23
C ASP A 49 3.53 17.42 -6.64
N ARG A 50 3.91 16.46 -7.48
CA ARG A 50 4.24 16.68 -8.90
C ARG A 50 3.67 15.53 -9.73
N SER A 51 3.36 15.83 -10.99
CA SER A 51 2.74 14.86 -11.89
C SER A 51 3.60 13.62 -12.18
N ASN A 52 4.92 13.74 -12.01
CA ASN A 52 5.86 12.63 -12.23
C ASN A 52 6.17 11.85 -10.93
N ARG A 53 5.36 12.02 -9.89
CA ARG A 53 5.52 11.33 -8.60
C ARG A 53 4.39 10.34 -8.38
N TYR A 54 4.69 9.27 -7.63
CA TYR A 54 3.65 8.45 -7.00
C TYR A 54 3.20 9.12 -5.71
N ASP A 55 2.00 8.79 -5.25
CA ASP A 55 1.37 9.43 -4.09
C ASP A 55 1.69 8.74 -2.77
N LEU A 56 1.82 7.43 -2.78
CA LEU A 56 2.11 6.63 -1.59
C LEU A 56 3.18 5.59 -1.86
N LEU A 57 3.93 5.29 -0.80
CA LEU A 57 4.76 4.10 -0.70
C LEU A 57 4.21 3.23 0.43
N ILE A 58 3.85 1.99 0.12
CA ILE A 58 3.49 0.99 1.11
C ILE A 58 4.67 0.02 1.17
N ARG A 59 5.30 -0.10 2.34
CA ARG A 59 6.44 -0.99 2.53
C ARG A 59 6.12 -2.03 3.60
N ILE A 60 6.22 -3.29 3.24
CA ILE A 60 5.93 -4.41 4.12
C ILE A 60 7.23 -5.19 4.33
N ASP A 61 7.69 -5.25 5.57
CA ASP A 61 8.84 -6.08 5.94
C ASP A 61 8.34 -7.48 6.27
N MET A 62 8.74 -8.45 5.47
CA MET A 62 8.27 -9.83 5.63
C MET A 62 9.35 -10.83 5.28
N GLU A 63 9.19 -12.05 5.79
CA GLU A 63 9.93 -13.19 5.28
C GLU A 63 9.49 -13.45 3.84
N LYS A 64 10.43 -13.74 2.96
CA LYS A 64 10.14 -13.97 1.53
C LYS A 64 9.08 -15.06 1.33
N GLU A 65 9.14 -16.10 2.15
CA GLU A 65 8.21 -17.23 2.10
C GLU A 65 6.78 -16.85 2.50
N THR A 66 6.62 -15.69 3.15
CA THR A 66 5.31 -15.18 3.57
C THR A 66 4.53 -14.53 2.44
N LEU A 67 5.19 -14.22 1.32
CA LEU A 67 4.53 -13.50 0.22
C LEU A 67 3.23 -14.15 -0.25
N PRO A 68 3.13 -15.47 -0.47
CA PRO A 68 1.86 -16.10 -0.85
C PRO A 68 0.78 -15.97 0.22
N VAL A 69 1.16 -16.01 1.50
CA VAL A 69 0.21 -15.83 2.61
C VAL A 69 -0.32 -14.40 2.62
N TYR A 70 0.55 -13.41 2.41
CA TYR A 70 0.14 -12.02 2.26
C TYR A 70 -0.82 -11.84 1.06
N ASP A 71 -0.49 -12.41 -0.09
CA ASP A 71 -1.32 -12.31 -1.29
C ASP A 71 -2.74 -12.83 -1.05
N ASP A 72 -2.90 -13.86 -0.22
CA ASP A 72 -4.18 -14.48 0.11
C ASP A 72 -4.82 -13.91 1.38
N SER A 73 -4.22 -12.90 1.98
CA SER A 73 -4.73 -12.32 3.23
C SER A 73 -5.95 -11.43 3.00
N GLU A 74 -6.77 -11.29 4.04
CA GLU A 74 -7.93 -10.39 3.98
C GLU A 74 -7.54 -8.94 3.74
N PRO A 75 -6.52 -8.37 4.40
CA PRO A 75 -6.08 -7.00 4.09
C PRO A 75 -5.73 -6.81 2.62
N HIS A 76 -5.04 -7.76 2.00
CA HIS A 76 -4.70 -7.68 0.58
C HIS A 76 -5.95 -7.75 -0.31
N HIS A 77 -6.92 -8.61 0.04
CA HIS A 77 -8.20 -8.68 -0.69
C HIS A 77 -8.98 -7.38 -0.57
N ILE A 78 -9.07 -6.80 0.62
CA ILE A 78 -9.73 -5.51 0.84
C ILE A 78 -9.05 -4.42 0.02
N TRP A 79 -7.72 -4.38 0.03
CA TRP A 79 -6.93 -3.42 -0.74
C TRP A 79 -7.29 -3.49 -2.23
N LYS A 80 -7.29 -4.68 -2.80
CA LYS A 80 -7.59 -4.86 -4.23
C LYS A 80 -9.05 -4.59 -4.56
N ARG A 81 -9.96 -5.02 -3.70
CA ARG A 81 -11.40 -4.89 -3.95
C ARG A 81 -11.89 -3.45 -3.81
N ASP A 82 -11.47 -2.77 -2.72
CA ASP A 82 -12.11 -1.52 -2.31
C ASP A 82 -11.35 -0.28 -2.75
N TYR A 83 -10.07 -0.39 -3.09
CA TYR A 83 -9.22 0.77 -3.38
C TYR A 83 -8.75 0.87 -4.82
N ALA A 84 -8.87 -0.19 -5.61
CA ALA A 84 -8.43 -0.18 -7.02
C ALA A 84 -9.08 0.93 -7.84
N CYS A 85 -10.32 1.29 -7.54
CA CYS A 85 -11.06 2.32 -8.27
C CYS A 85 -10.45 3.74 -8.14
N TYR A 86 -9.62 3.97 -7.13
CA TYR A 86 -8.98 5.27 -6.91
C TYR A 86 -7.62 5.38 -7.58
N LEU A 87 -7.10 4.30 -8.16
CA LEU A 87 -5.72 4.22 -8.64
C LEU A 87 -5.62 4.38 -10.15
N GLU A 88 -4.74 5.27 -10.58
CA GLU A 88 -4.33 5.35 -11.98
C GLU A 88 -3.39 4.18 -12.30
N LYS A 89 -2.41 3.94 -11.42
CA LYS A 89 -1.43 2.86 -11.58
C LYS A 89 -0.74 2.54 -10.26
N LYS A 90 -0.11 1.39 -10.23
CA LYS A 90 0.76 0.99 -9.12
C LYS A 90 1.97 0.25 -9.66
N ALA A 91 3.05 0.22 -8.89
CA ALA A 91 4.25 -0.52 -9.20
C ALA A 91 4.69 -1.31 -7.97
N ILE A 92 5.27 -2.48 -8.18
CA ILE A 92 5.76 -3.36 -7.12
C ILE A 92 7.27 -3.45 -7.25
N PHE A 93 7.96 -3.35 -6.10
CA PHE A 93 9.41 -3.53 -6.04
C PHE A 93 9.78 -4.26 -4.74
N ASP A 94 10.49 -5.35 -4.87
CA ASP A 94 10.92 -6.18 -3.73
C ASP A 94 12.44 -6.10 -3.59
N TYR A 95 12.93 -5.96 -2.34
CA TYR A 95 14.38 -5.95 -2.08
C TYR A 95 14.69 -6.49 -0.69
N ASP A 96 15.93 -6.91 -0.50
CA ASP A 96 16.46 -7.28 0.80
C ASP A 96 17.25 -6.10 1.36
#